data_ef8b3d282e711c48f56f162b9d31d62d
#
_entry.id   ef8b3d282e711c48f56f162b9d31d62d
#
_cell.length_a   1.000
_cell.length_b   1.000
_cell.length_c   1.000
_cell.angle_alpha   90.00
_cell.angle_beta   90.00
_cell.angle_gamma   90.00
#
_symmetry.space_group_name_H-M   'P 1'
#
loop_
_entity.id
_entity.type
_entity.pdbx_description
1 polymer ?
#
loop_
_entity_poly.entity_id
_entity_poly.type
_entity_poly.pdbx_seq_one_letter_code
_entity_poly.pdbx_strand_id
1 'polypeptide(L)'
;MDAYYEFADRPQLTEACDVILANCYPYWEGCHIDYSLLNMKQMYFQAKQAAGYKKVIITETGWPSKGDPLGVAEPGYENALKYFVNAQKWTKEEGIELFYFSAFDEGWWKVGTEGSVGAFWGLWDHEEKRKF
;
A
#
# COMPACT_ATOMS: atom_id res chain seq x y z
N MET A 1 1.62 13.97 1.47
CA MET A 1 1.51 12.50 1.41
C MET A 1 1.73 11.96 2.80
N ASP A 2 0.81 11.11 3.27
CA ASP A 2 0.90 10.52 4.61
C ASP A 2 -0.02 9.28 4.72
N ALA A 3 0.04 8.56 5.86
CA ALA A 3 -0.86 7.46 6.14
C ALA A 3 -2.33 7.90 6.06
N TYR A 4 -3.18 7.04 5.57
CA TYR A 4 -4.59 7.34 5.29
C TYR A 4 -5.36 7.93 6.48
N TYR A 5 -5.06 7.49 7.70
CA TYR A 5 -5.76 7.93 8.93
C TYR A 5 -5.36 9.35 9.36
N GLU A 6 -4.17 9.84 9.00
CA GLU A 6 -3.72 11.18 9.37
C GLU A 6 -4.66 12.28 8.86
N PHE A 7 -5.30 12.05 7.71
CA PHE A 7 -6.24 13.01 7.13
C PHE A 7 -7.59 13.07 7.88
N ALA A 8 -8.01 11.96 8.48
CA ALA A 8 -9.20 11.94 9.34
C ALA A 8 -8.92 12.51 10.75
N ASP A 9 -7.75 12.15 11.29
CA ASP A 9 -7.36 12.52 12.65
C ASP A 9 -6.91 13.98 12.77
N ARG A 10 -6.50 14.59 11.64
CA ARG A 10 -5.98 15.96 11.56
C ARG A 10 -6.68 16.80 10.48
N PRO A 11 -7.89 17.32 10.75
CA PRO A 11 -8.66 18.09 9.76
C PRO A 11 -7.90 19.28 9.16
N GLN A 12 -7.04 19.92 9.95
CA GLN A 12 -6.22 21.05 9.49
C GLN A 12 -5.25 20.64 8.37
N LEU A 13 -4.71 19.40 8.44
CA LEU A 13 -3.86 18.85 7.38
C LEU A 13 -4.68 18.69 6.10
N THR A 14 -5.88 18.13 6.21
CA THR A 14 -6.77 17.92 5.06
C THR A 14 -7.21 19.26 4.45
N GLU A 15 -7.51 20.26 5.26
CA GLU A 15 -7.87 21.60 4.79
C GLU A 15 -6.75 22.29 4.01
N ALA A 16 -5.50 22.11 4.43
CA ALA A 16 -4.33 22.71 3.81
C ALA A 16 -3.94 22.08 2.46
N CYS A 17 -4.49 20.90 2.12
CA CYS A 17 -4.16 20.17 0.89
C CYS A 17 -5.20 20.41 -0.20
N ASP A 18 -4.77 20.59 -1.45
CA ASP A 18 -5.65 20.62 -2.62
C ASP A 18 -6.06 19.20 -3.06
N VAL A 19 -5.16 18.24 -2.88
CA VAL A 19 -5.32 16.82 -3.19
C VAL A 19 -4.83 16.00 -2.01
N ILE A 20 -5.55 14.94 -1.66
CA ILE A 20 -5.17 14.02 -0.60
C ILE A 20 -4.36 12.86 -1.19
N LEU A 21 -3.15 12.71 -0.71
CA LEU A 21 -2.20 11.69 -1.12
C LEU A 21 -2.06 10.68 0.02
N ALA A 22 -2.82 9.57 -0.06
CA ALA A 22 -2.97 8.61 1.02
C ALA A 22 -2.14 7.34 0.80
N ASN A 23 -1.35 6.94 1.81
CA ASN A 23 -0.67 5.67 1.86
C ASN A 23 -1.55 4.63 2.54
N CYS A 24 -1.80 3.51 1.86
CA CYS A 24 -2.74 2.46 2.29
C CYS A 24 -2.03 1.10 2.27
N TYR A 25 -1.60 0.62 3.43
CA TYR A 25 -0.84 -0.63 3.55
C TYR A 25 -1.52 -1.64 4.49
N PRO A 26 -2.39 -2.52 3.98
CA PRO A 26 -2.97 -3.59 4.79
C PRO A 26 -1.93 -4.51 5.44
N TYR A 27 -0.77 -4.69 4.81
CA TYR A 27 0.33 -5.45 5.38
C TYR A 27 0.79 -4.89 6.74
N TRP A 28 1.02 -3.57 6.82
CA TRP A 28 1.50 -2.93 8.07
C TRP A 28 0.47 -2.94 9.19
N GLU A 29 -0.79 -3.22 8.88
CA GLU A 29 -1.83 -3.46 9.89
C GLU A 29 -1.96 -4.94 10.28
N GLY A 30 -1.09 -5.81 9.79
CA GLY A 30 -1.11 -7.23 10.09
C GLY A 30 -2.32 -7.97 9.50
N CYS A 31 -2.90 -7.46 8.40
CA CYS A 31 -4.10 -8.00 7.79
C CYS A 31 -3.82 -9.31 7.03
N HIS A 32 -4.68 -10.32 7.19
CA HIS A 32 -4.58 -11.54 6.38
C HIS A 32 -4.83 -11.23 4.89
N ILE A 33 -4.08 -11.90 4.00
CA ILE A 33 -4.12 -11.64 2.56
C ILE A 33 -5.53 -11.71 1.94
N ASP A 34 -6.39 -12.61 2.42
CA ASP A 34 -7.75 -12.75 1.91
C ASP A 34 -8.64 -11.54 2.19
N TYR A 35 -8.32 -10.76 3.22
CA TYR A 35 -9.03 -9.54 3.60
C TYR A 35 -8.31 -8.26 3.19
N SER A 36 -7.13 -8.38 2.57
CA SER A 36 -6.26 -7.24 2.26
C SER A 36 -6.92 -6.21 1.34
N LEU A 37 -7.67 -6.65 0.33
CA LEU A 37 -8.40 -5.73 -0.54
C LEU A 37 -9.54 -5.01 0.20
N LEU A 38 -10.27 -5.72 1.07
CA LEU A 38 -11.33 -5.10 1.88
C LEU A 38 -10.74 -4.04 2.81
N ASN A 39 -9.63 -4.35 3.45
CA ASN A 39 -8.92 -3.44 4.33
C ASN A 39 -8.39 -2.21 3.58
N MET A 40 -7.77 -2.41 2.40
CA MET A 40 -7.36 -1.30 1.52
C MET A 40 -8.52 -0.38 1.13
N LYS A 41 -9.68 -0.97 0.80
CA LYS A 41 -10.90 -0.19 0.49
C LYS A 41 -11.34 0.66 1.68
N GLN A 42 -11.33 0.09 2.88
CA GLN A 42 -11.67 0.81 4.11
C GLN A 42 -10.72 1.99 4.36
N MET A 43 -9.41 1.79 4.21
CA MET A 43 -8.40 2.85 4.30
C MET A 43 -8.68 3.99 3.30
N TYR A 44 -8.88 3.63 2.04
CA TYR A 44 -9.20 4.62 1.01
C TYR A 44 -10.47 5.40 1.31
N PHE A 45 -11.55 4.71 1.69
CA PHE A 45 -12.84 5.36 1.97
C PHE A 45 -12.77 6.23 3.23
N GLN A 46 -11.97 5.87 4.22
CA GLN A 46 -11.71 6.74 5.38
C GLN A 46 -11.02 8.03 4.95
N ALA A 47 -9.97 7.95 4.15
CA ALA A 47 -9.30 9.14 3.58
C ALA A 47 -10.26 9.95 2.70
N LYS A 48 -11.09 9.28 1.88
CA LYS A 48 -12.07 9.93 1.01
C LYS A 48 -13.18 10.65 1.77
N GLN A 49 -13.65 10.08 2.87
CA GLN A 49 -14.63 10.70 3.74
C GLN A 49 -14.04 11.98 4.39
N ALA A 50 -12.80 11.92 4.88
CA ALA A 50 -12.10 13.07 5.42
C ALA A 50 -11.87 14.17 4.36
N ALA A 51 -11.53 13.75 3.14
CA ALA A 51 -11.25 14.66 2.01
C ALA A 51 -12.47 15.45 1.50
N GLY A 52 -13.70 14.96 1.76
CA GLY A 52 -14.92 15.57 1.24
C GLY A 52 -14.95 15.59 -0.31
N TYR A 53 -14.96 16.77 -0.89
CA TYR A 53 -14.96 16.96 -2.34
C TYR A 53 -13.57 16.83 -3.00
N LYS A 54 -12.51 16.85 -2.22
CA LYS A 54 -11.14 16.81 -2.74
C LYS A 54 -10.83 15.45 -3.36
N LYS A 55 -9.95 15.48 -4.36
CA LYS A 55 -9.44 14.26 -4.96
C LYS A 55 -8.58 13.49 -3.97
N VAL A 56 -8.72 12.15 -3.97
CA VAL A 56 -7.86 11.24 -3.21
C VAL A 56 -7.11 10.34 -4.19
N ILE A 57 -5.80 10.24 -4.02
CA ILE A 57 -4.91 9.37 -4.77
C ILE A 57 -4.26 8.41 -3.77
N ILE A 58 -4.24 7.13 -4.07
CA ILE A 58 -3.45 6.16 -3.31
C ILE A 58 -2.01 6.29 -3.79
N THR A 59 -1.16 6.89 -2.98
CA THR A 59 0.23 7.19 -3.36
C THR A 59 1.22 6.10 -2.98
N GLU A 60 0.83 5.24 -2.07
CA GLU A 60 1.59 4.03 -1.77
C GLU A 60 0.67 2.91 -1.32
N THR A 61 0.89 1.74 -1.87
CA THR A 61 0.36 0.46 -1.40
C THR A 61 1.21 -0.67 -1.96
N GLY A 62 1.31 -1.77 -1.26
CA GLY A 62 2.10 -2.92 -1.68
C GLY A 62 1.97 -4.11 -0.75
N TRP A 63 2.62 -5.21 -1.12
CA TRP A 63 2.75 -6.42 -0.32
C TRP A 63 4.13 -7.03 -0.53
N PRO A 64 4.88 -7.34 0.53
CA PRO A 64 6.25 -7.86 0.38
C PRO A 64 6.23 -9.32 -0.08
N SER A 65 7.21 -9.67 -0.93
CA SER A 65 7.37 -11.03 -1.46
C SER A 65 8.22 -11.95 -0.59
N LYS A 66 8.93 -11.40 0.41
CA LYS A 66 9.79 -12.13 1.36
C LYS A 66 9.89 -11.39 2.69
N GLY A 67 10.32 -12.09 3.72
CA GLY A 67 10.57 -11.57 5.07
C GLY A 67 9.69 -12.25 6.10
N ASP A 68 9.68 -11.72 7.32
CA ASP A 68 8.91 -12.26 8.43
C ASP A 68 7.47 -11.75 8.40
N PRO A 69 6.50 -12.54 8.87
CA PRO A 69 5.12 -12.11 8.96
C PRO A 69 4.93 -11.00 10.02
N LEU A 70 3.95 -10.14 9.76
CA LEU A 70 3.48 -9.16 10.73
C LEU A 70 2.03 -9.51 11.12
N GLY A 71 1.82 -9.97 12.34
CA GLY A 71 0.53 -10.51 12.74
C GLY A 71 0.14 -11.71 11.89
N VAL A 72 -0.96 -11.60 11.13
CA VAL A 72 -1.40 -12.62 10.18
C VAL A 72 -1.12 -12.20 8.71
N ALA A 73 -0.41 -11.09 8.50
CA ALA A 73 0.06 -10.68 7.19
C ALA A 73 1.34 -11.45 6.84
N GLU A 74 1.24 -12.43 5.98
CA GLU A 74 2.36 -13.25 5.55
C GLU A 74 2.94 -12.71 4.24
N PRO A 75 4.25 -12.36 4.19
CA PRO A 75 4.96 -12.11 2.94
C PRO A 75 5.00 -13.37 2.07
N GLY A 76 5.11 -13.19 0.76
CA GLY A 76 5.23 -14.32 -0.16
C GLY A 76 4.94 -13.92 -1.59
N TYR A 77 5.52 -14.63 -2.55
CA TYR A 77 5.32 -14.35 -3.97
C TYR A 77 3.84 -14.43 -4.38
N GLU A 78 3.15 -15.48 -3.95
CA GLU A 78 1.71 -15.67 -4.25
C GLU A 78 0.86 -14.57 -3.63
N ASN A 79 1.12 -14.21 -2.36
CA ASN A 79 0.41 -13.16 -1.66
C ASN A 79 0.68 -11.79 -2.28
N ALA A 80 1.92 -11.49 -2.64
CA ALA A 80 2.29 -10.25 -3.31
C ALA A 80 1.60 -10.12 -4.68
N LEU A 81 1.60 -11.19 -5.49
CA LEU A 81 0.89 -11.21 -6.77
C LEU A 81 -0.62 -11.06 -6.59
N LYS A 82 -1.22 -11.80 -5.66
CA LYS A 82 -2.66 -11.71 -5.35
C LYS A 82 -3.05 -10.29 -4.95
N TYR A 83 -2.27 -9.67 -4.06
CA TYR A 83 -2.53 -8.31 -3.63
C TYR A 83 -2.42 -7.32 -4.80
N PHE A 84 -1.34 -7.38 -5.57
CA PHE A 84 -1.12 -6.52 -6.74
C PHE A 84 -2.29 -6.58 -7.73
N VAL A 85 -2.67 -7.79 -8.14
CA VAL A 85 -3.75 -7.99 -9.12
C VAL A 85 -5.09 -7.45 -8.59
N ASN A 86 -5.42 -7.74 -7.34
CA ASN A 86 -6.67 -7.29 -6.74
C ASN A 86 -6.71 -5.75 -6.57
N ALA A 87 -5.61 -5.15 -6.12
CA ALA A 87 -5.50 -3.70 -5.98
C ALA A 87 -5.65 -2.99 -7.34
N GLN A 88 -4.92 -3.45 -8.36
CA GLN A 88 -4.97 -2.89 -9.71
C GLN A 88 -6.36 -3.03 -10.36
N LYS A 89 -6.98 -4.20 -10.21
CA LYS A 89 -8.32 -4.45 -10.75
C LYS A 89 -9.33 -3.50 -10.13
N TRP A 90 -9.39 -3.44 -8.82
CA TRP A 90 -10.35 -2.60 -8.11
C TRP A 90 -10.15 -1.11 -8.43
N THR A 91 -8.93 -0.60 -8.35
CA THR A 91 -8.67 0.82 -8.58
C THR A 91 -8.98 1.23 -10.02
N LYS A 92 -8.72 0.33 -11.00
CA LYS A 92 -9.10 0.55 -12.40
C LYS A 92 -10.62 0.58 -12.59
N GLU A 93 -11.36 -0.34 -11.96
CA GLU A 93 -12.81 -0.41 -12.02
C GLU A 93 -13.47 0.84 -11.42
N GLU A 94 -12.93 1.37 -10.35
CA GLU A 94 -13.44 2.56 -9.63
C GLU A 94 -12.87 3.90 -10.14
N GLY A 95 -11.95 3.88 -11.11
CA GLY A 95 -11.29 5.08 -11.60
C GLY A 95 -10.40 5.77 -10.56
N ILE A 96 -9.81 5.02 -9.63
CA ILE A 96 -8.93 5.52 -8.57
C ILE A 96 -7.49 5.50 -9.05
N GLU A 97 -6.78 6.61 -8.91
CA GLU A 97 -5.36 6.67 -9.21
C GLU A 97 -4.55 5.98 -8.11
N LEU A 98 -3.62 5.11 -8.54
CA LEU A 98 -2.81 4.28 -7.67
C LEU A 98 -1.35 4.30 -8.10
N PHE A 99 -0.46 4.54 -7.14
CA PHE A 99 0.96 4.24 -7.26
C PHE A 99 1.29 3.01 -6.42
N TYR A 100 1.81 1.98 -7.06
CA TYR A 100 2.16 0.73 -6.39
C TYR A 100 3.60 0.77 -5.90
N PHE A 101 3.79 0.42 -4.65
CA PHE A 101 5.11 0.32 -4.04
C PHE A 101 5.53 -1.16 -3.99
N SER A 102 6.51 -1.57 -4.81
CA SER A 102 7.28 -0.72 -5.69
C SER A 102 7.56 -1.43 -7.03
N ALA A 103 8.20 -0.75 -7.97
CA ALA A 103 8.60 -1.37 -9.23
C ALA A 103 9.73 -2.39 -9.01
N PHE A 104 10.77 -2.02 -8.27
CA PHE A 104 11.94 -2.84 -8.03
C PHE A 104 12.15 -3.11 -6.54
N ASP A 105 12.76 -4.25 -6.22
CA ASP A 105 13.29 -4.50 -4.89
C ASP A 105 14.34 -3.45 -4.52
N GLU A 106 14.30 -3.01 -3.27
CA GLU A 106 15.27 -2.06 -2.77
C GLU A 106 16.50 -2.75 -2.18
N GLY A 107 17.57 -2.00 -1.95
CA GLY A 107 18.79 -2.55 -1.40
C GLY A 107 18.64 -3.03 0.05
N TRP A 108 19.56 -3.88 0.48
CA TRP A 108 19.60 -4.51 1.80
C TRP A 108 19.55 -3.52 2.98
N TRP A 109 19.93 -2.26 2.79
CA TRP A 109 19.85 -1.21 3.82
C TRP A 109 18.43 -0.94 4.29
N LYS A 110 17.42 -1.22 3.48
CA LYS A 110 16.00 -1.09 3.87
C LYS A 110 15.58 -2.09 4.95
N VAL A 111 16.24 -3.23 5.05
CA VAL A 111 16.03 -4.20 6.12
C VAL A 111 16.31 -3.59 7.50
N GLY A 112 17.25 -2.66 7.60
CA GLY A 112 17.55 -1.96 8.84
C GLY A 112 16.48 -0.96 9.29
N THR A 113 15.64 -0.47 8.37
CA THR A 113 14.59 0.55 8.65
C THR A 113 13.18 -0.02 8.68
N GLU A 114 12.91 -1.02 7.86
CA GLU A 114 11.56 -1.61 7.65
C GLU A 114 11.49 -3.09 8.05
N GLY A 115 12.52 -3.60 8.74
CA GLY A 115 12.61 -5.02 9.11
C GLY A 115 12.91 -5.92 7.90
N SER A 116 12.75 -7.22 8.08
CA SER A 116 13.12 -8.24 7.07
C SER A 116 12.39 -8.10 5.72
N VAL A 117 11.28 -7.39 5.66
CA VAL A 117 10.50 -7.18 4.44
C VAL A 117 10.97 -5.99 3.60
N GLY A 118 11.74 -5.06 4.19
CA GLY A 118 12.03 -3.75 3.61
C GLY A 118 12.66 -3.76 2.22
N ALA A 119 13.39 -4.81 1.89
CA ALA A 119 14.04 -4.96 0.58
C ALA A 119 13.19 -5.67 -0.48
N PHE A 120 11.96 -6.14 -0.17
CA PHE A 120 11.24 -7.12 -1.01
C PHE A 120 9.85 -6.69 -1.49
N TRP A 121 9.63 -5.41 -1.66
CA TRP A 121 8.35 -4.83 -2.12
C TRP A 121 8.19 -4.75 -3.64
N GLY A 122 9.29 -4.97 -4.40
CA GLY A 122 9.32 -4.80 -5.85
C GLY A 122 8.50 -5.84 -6.61
N LEU A 123 8.03 -5.45 -7.80
CA LEU A 123 7.50 -6.36 -8.82
C LEU A 123 8.65 -7.04 -9.60
N TRP A 124 9.82 -6.41 -9.64
CA TRP A 124 11.09 -6.93 -10.12
C TRP A 124 12.07 -7.09 -8.96
N ASP A 125 12.94 -8.07 -9.06
CA ASP A 125 14.01 -8.29 -8.09
C ASP A 125 15.23 -7.37 -8.30
N HIS A 126 16.28 -7.56 -7.50
CA HIS A 126 17.53 -6.79 -7.60
C HIS A 126 18.31 -7.02 -8.91
N GLU A 127 18.01 -8.07 -9.65
CA GLU A 127 18.61 -8.39 -10.95
C GLU A 127 17.72 -7.93 -12.12
N GLU A 128 16.71 -7.09 -11.82
CA GLU A 128 15.73 -6.60 -12.79
C GLU A 128 14.92 -7.72 -13.47
N LYS A 129 14.77 -8.86 -12.79
CA LYS A 129 13.92 -9.95 -13.25
C LYS A 129 12.52 -9.79 -12.65
N ARG A 130 11.53 -9.97 -13.49
CA ARG A 130 10.13 -9.95 -13.05
C ARG A 130 9.85 -11.13 -12.13
N LYS A 131 9.21 -10.89 -10.99
CA LYS A 131 8.93 -11.92 -9.98
C LYS A 131 7.73 -12.80 -10.32
N PHE A 132 6.81 -12.32 -11.11
CA PHE A 132 5.56 -13.01 -11.47
C PHE A 132 5.19 -12.82 -12.94
#